data_d8eb1311bb9cb68845890f4d2462a802
#
_entry.id   d8eb1311bb9cb68845890f4d2462a802
#
_cell.length_a   1.000
_cell.length_b   1.000
_cell.length_c   1.000
_cell.angle_alpha   90.00
_cell.angle_beta   90.00
_cell.angle_gamma   90.00
#
_symmetry.space_group_name_H-M   'P 1'
#
loop_
_entity.id
_entity.type
_entity.pdbx_description
1 polymer ?
#
loop_
_entity_poly.entity_id
_entity_poly.type
_entity_poly.pdbx_seq_one_letter_code
_entity_poly.pdbx_strand_id
1 'polypeptide(L)'
;MSEIKNEIEFSSDDFELAFDDNTHLIDKTYNTSSYAKDVWANFKKNKGAVFGACIISVIVLMAIIGPHLTGHTYKSIIIEHASLVPRMPGIEKLGIFNGFYKGHDQYAAKGVKELFYWFGTDTQGRDLFTRVWEGTRISLIIALTAVLIDVFIGMVYGLVSGYFGGKVDMVMQRIAEILNGIPTLVVVTLLGLVLPAGITSIIFALMITGWIGMSRIARAQVLKLKESEFILASKTLGAKDFAIIFKDILPNIFCQIIIMSMFSIPNAIFTEAFLSFVGLGVPASMASLGSLISEGYKSLTIYPHMLFSAVIVLALLMLSFNLFADGLRDAFDPKMKQM
;
A
#
# COMPACT_ATOMS: atom_id res chain seq x y z
N MET A 1 -41.36 24.49 65.92
CA MET A 1 -40.65 24.21 64.65
C MET A 1 -40.16 25.52 64.16
N SER A 2 -38.87 25.82 64.45
CA SER A 2 -38.21 27.05 64.03
C SER A 2 -37.23 26.66 62.90
N GLU A 3 -37.54 27.14 61.71
CA GLU A 3 -36.65 27.07 60.56
C GLU A 3 -35.44 27.97 60.84
N ILE A 4 -34.25 27.34 60.90
CA ILE A 4 -32.99 28.03 60.90
C ILE A 4 -32.69 28.41 59.47
N LYS A 5 -32.94 29.68 59.08
CA LYS A 5 -32.38 30.29 57.90
C LYS A 5 -30.89 30.54 58.15
N ASN A 6 -30.05 29.70 57.63
CA ASN A 6 -28.62 30.01 57.50
C ASN A 6 -28.48 31.03 56.36
N GLU A 7 -28.47 32.31 56.70
CA GLU A 7 -28.02 33.36 55.77
C GLU A 7 -26.46 33.23 55.69
N ILE A 8 -26.00 32.88 54.53
CA ILE A 8 -24.57 32.88 54.22
C ILE A 8 -24.17 34.34 54.09
N GLU A 9 -23.53 34.91 55.13
CA GLU A 9 -22.90 36.23 55.03
C GLU A 9 -21.58 36.10 54.24
N PHE A 10 -21.56 36.71 53.07
CA PHE A 10 -20.33 36.83 52.30
C PHE A 10 -19.50 37.95 52.86
N SER A 11 -18.23 37.66 53.21
CA SER A 11 -17.24 38.62 53.60
C SER A 11 -16.63 39.31 52.34
N SER A 12 -16.06 40.50 52.47
CA SER A 12 -15.30 41.12 51.39
C SER A 12 -14.15 40.29 50.88
N ASP A 13 -13.64 39.40 51.69
CA ASP A 13 -12.52 38.49 51.36
C ASP A 13 -12.96 37.31 50.47
N ASP A 14 -14.27 37.00 50.45
CA ASP A 14 -14.83 35.97 49.55
C ASP A 14 -14.85 36.42 48.07
N PHE A 15 -14.65 37.74 47.82
CA PHE A 15 -14.55 38.33 46.48
C PHE A 15 -13.13 38.73 46.08
N GLU A 16 -12.12 38.40 46.90
CA GLU A 16 -10.75 38.52 46.48
C GLU A 16 -10.44 37.46 45.42
N LEU A 17 -9.79 37.88 44.34
CA LEU A 17 -9.32 36.98 43.31
C LEU A 17 -8.39 35.93 43.97
N ALA A 18 -8.88 34.70 44.06
CA ALA A 18 -8.04 33.59 44.47
C ALA A 18 -6.91 33.43 43.45
N PHE A 19 -5.76 33.97 43.78
CA PHE A 19 -4.53 33.61 43.10
C PHE A 19 -4.20 32.19 43.49
N ASP A 20 -4.70 31.22 42.71
CA ASP A 20 -4.31 29.84 42.82
C ASP A 20 -2.83 29.77 42.39
N ASP A 21 -1.98 29.50 43.36
CA ASP A 21 -0.53 29.27 43.14
C ASP A 21 -0.24 28.07 42.18
N ASN A 22 -1.32 27.34 41.79
CA ASN A 22 -1.29 26.30 40.77
C ASN A 22 -1.32 26.82 39.33
N THR A 23 -1.40 28.11 39.07
CA THR A 23 -1.28 28.69 37.72
C THR A 23 0.06 28.37 37.06
N HIS A 24 1.09 28.00 37.82
CA HIS A 24 2.35 27.46 37.30
C HIS A 24 2.24 26.07 36.64
N LEU A 25 1.09 25.37 36.77
CA LEU A 25 0.86 24.08 36.11
C LEU A 25 0.28 24.21 34.70
N ILE A 26 -0.15 25.42 34.30
CA ILE A 26 -0.73 25.64 32.94
C ILE A 26 0.36 26.02 31.93
N ASP A 27 1.54 26.43 32.38
CA ASP A 27 2.71 26.67 31.53
C ASP A 27 3.57 25.42 31.26
N LYS A 28 2.95 24.24 31.12
CA LYS A 28 3.55 23.25 30.27
C LYS A 28 3.44 23.82 28.85
N THR A 29 4.49 24.54 28.46
CA THR A 29 4.80 24.90 27.10
C THR A 29 4.16 23.89 26.15
N TYR A 30 3.05 24.27 25.55
CA TYR A 30 2.60 23.62 24.33
C TYR A 30 3.73 23.89 23.33
N ASN A 31 4.72 23.00 23.33
CA ASN A 31 5.66 22.93 22.24
C ASN A 31 4.78 22.77 21.00
N THR A 32 4.68 23.81 20.22
CA THR A 32 4.05 23.80 18.90
C THR A 32 4.94 22.98 17.97
N SER A 33 5.08 21.68 18.30
CA SER A 33 5.71 20.76 17.38
C SER A 33 4.79 20.68 16.16
N SER A 34 5.36 20.86 14.98
CA SER A 34 4.59 20.68 13.75
C SER A 34 3.93 19.28 13.78
N TYR A 35 2.64 19.21 13.47
CA TYR A 35 1.87 17.94 13.41
C TYR A 35 2.63 16.81 12.68
N ALA A 36 3.31 17.15 11.58
CA ALA A 36 4.13 16.21 10.84
C ALA A 36 5.31 15.66 11.67
N LYS A 37 5.91 16.49 12.56
CA LYS A 37 7.00 16.06 13.44
C LYS A 37 6.52 15.08 14.51
N ASP A 38 5.32 15.33 15.05
CA ASP A 38 4.70 14.42 16.03
C ASP A 38 4.33 13.08 15.39
N VAL A 39 3.72 13.10 14.21
CA VAL A 39 3.41 11.87 13.44
C VAL A 39 4.69 11.09 13.17
N TRP A 40 5.75 11.73 12.72
CA TRP A 40 7.03 11.08 12.46
C TRP A 40 7.67 10.50 13.74
N ALA A 41 7.59 11.21 14.85
CA ALA A 41 8.08 10.73 16.15
C ALA A 41 7.30 9.49 16.62
N ASN A 42 5.98 9.49 16.48
CA ASN A 42 5.13 8.34 16.84
C ASN A 42 5.35 7.16 15.90
N PHE A 43 5.48 7.38 14.59
CA PHE A 43 5.82 6.35 13.62
C PHE A 43 7.11 5.60 14.00
N LYS A 44 8.16 6.33 14.40
CA LYS A 44 9.43 5.74 14.82
C LYS A 44 9.34 4.88 16.09
N LYS A 45 8.33 5.08 16.94
CA LYS A 45 8.13 4.25 18.14
C LYS A 45 7.61 2.85 17.76
N ASN A 46 6.88 2.71 16.66
CA ASN A 46 6.40 1.43 16.18
C ASN A 46 7.50 0.68 15.41
N LYS A 47 8.16 -0.27 16.10
CA LYS A 47 9.27 -1.06 15.54
C LYS A 47 8.86 -1.85 14.29
N GLY A 48 7.62 -2.35 14.25
CA GLY A 48 7.08 -3.08 13.09
C GLY A 48 6.97 -2.18 11.86
N ALA A 49 6.49 -0.94 12.04
CA ALA A 49 6.39 0.05 10.98
C ALA A 49 7.76 0.44 10.41
N VAL A 50 8.74 0.67 11.28
CA VAL A 50 10.12 0.98 10.86
C VAL A 50 10.74 -0.20 10.11
N PHE A 51 10.53 -1.43 10.60
CA PHE A 51 10.99 -2.65 9.92
C PHE A 51 10.35 -2.79 8.54
N GLY A 52 9.01 -2.60 8.44
CA GLY A 52 8.30 -2.59 7.17
C GLY A 52 8.83 -1.54 6.20
N ALA A 53 9.04 -0.30 6.68
CA ALA A 53 9.60 0.79 5.88
C ALA A 53 11.02 0.45 5.36
N CYS A 54 11.87 -0.14 6.19
CA CYS A 54 13.21 -0.58 5.78
C CYS A 54 13.15 -1.65 4.69
N ILE A 55 12.29 -2.67 4.84
CA ILE A 55 12.15 -3.73 3.83
C ILE A 55 11.60 -3.16 2.51
N ILE A 56 10.56 -2.30 2.55
CA ILE A 56 10.05 -1.63 1.35
C ILE A 56 11.16 -0.86 0.66
N SER A 57 11.96 -0.09 1.43
CA SER A 57 13.06 0.69 0.88
C SER A 57 14.10 -0.19 0.21
N VAL A 58 14.47 -1.31 0.82
CA VAL A 58 15.40 -2.29 0.24
C VAL A 58 14.81 -2.92 -1.03
N ILE A 59 13.53 -3.33 -1.02
CA ILE A 59 12.89 -3.92 -2.19
C ILE A 59 12.80 -2.91 -3.34
N VAL A 60 12.42 -1.67 -3.07
CA VAL A 60 12.38 -0.59 -4.09
C VAL A 60 13.77 -0.32 -4.65
N LEU A 61 14.78 -0.24 -3.78
CA LEU A 61 16.15 -0.06 -4.21
C LEU A 61 16.62 -1.22 -5.11
N MET A 62 16.33 -2.45 -4.71
CA MET A 62 16.65 -3.65 -5.49
C MET A 62 15.84 -3.73 -6.80
N ALA A 63 14.60 -3.25 -6.83
CA ALA A 63 13.82 -3.16 -8.06
C ALA A 63 14.43 -2.17 -9.09
N ILE A 64 15.18 -1.15 -8.61
CA ILE A 64 15.86 -0.18 -9.46
C ILE A 64 17.26 -0.68 -9.87
N ILE A 65 18.06 -1.13 -8.91
CA ILE A 65 19.49 -1.46 -9.11
C ILE A 65 19.66 -2.93 -9.48
N GLY A 66 18.86 -3.83 -8.92
CA GLY A 66 18.98 -5.28 -9.06
C GLY A 66 19.10 -5.79 -10.50
N PRO A 67 18.28 -5.31 -11.45
CA PRO A 67 18.39 -5.72 -12.85
C PRO A 67 19.75 -5.41 -13.50
N HIS A 68 20.54 -4.54 -12.89
CA HIS A 68 21.84 -4.12 -13.44
C HIS A 68 23.04 -4.80 -12.74
N LEU A 69 22.82 -5.54 -11.64
CA LEU A 69 23.91 -6.10 -10.82
C LEU A 69 24.56 -7.33 -11.44
N THR A 70 23.81 -8.15 -12.16
CA THR A 70 24.33 -9.44 -12.70
C THR A 70 24.89 -9.33 -14.11
N GLY A 71 24.72 -8.17 -14.77
CA GLY A 71 25.11 -8.00 -16.18
C GLY A 71 24.24 -8.77 -17.18
N HIS A 72 23.24 -9.51 -16.71
CA HIS A 72 22.28 -10.24 -17.54
C HIS A 72 21.05 -9.37 -17.84
N THR A 73 20.45 -9.57 -19.02
CA THR A 73 19.21 -8.89 -19.38
C THR A 73 18.03 -9.82 -19.13
N TYR A 74 16.93 -9.32 -18.57
CA TYR A 74 15.72 -10.10 -18.29
C TYR A 74 15.07 -10.74 -19.53
N LYS A 75 15.44 -10.30 -20.75
CA LYS A 75 14.96 -10.80 -22.05
C LYS A 75 15.87 -11.84 -22.68
N SER A 76 17.13 -11.94 -22.26
CA SER A 76 18.12 -12.80 -22.90
C SER A 76 17.78 -14.27 -22.72
N ILE A 77 17.36 -14.93 -23.78
CA ILE A 77 17.06 -16.37 -23.80
C ILE A 77 18.31 -17.12 -24.21
N ILE A 78 18.82 -17.99 -23.34
CA ILE A 78 19.97 -18.85 -23.59
C ILE A 78 19.56 -20.28 -23.25
N ILE A 79 19.03 -21.01 -24.22
CA ILE A 79 18.44 -22.35 -24.01
C ILE A 79 19.45 -23.31 -23.37
N GLU A 80 20.72 -23.18 -23.69
CA GLU A 80 21.81 -23.96 -23.09
C GLU A 80 21.91 -23.81 -21.57
N HIS A 81 21.51 -22.63 -21.05
CA HIS A 81 21.48 -22.33 -19.62
C HIS A 81 20.12 -22.61 -18.95
N ALA A 82 19.19 -23.28 -19.64
CA ALA A 82 17.86 -23.56 -19.10
C ALA A 82 17.90 -24.33 -17.78
N SER A 83 17.08 -23.89 -16.80
CA SER A 83 16.85 -24.61 -15.53
C SER A 83 18.10 -24.82 -14.66
N LEU A 84 19.08 -23.93 -14.71
CA LEU A 84 20.21 -23.93 -13.78
C LEU A 84 19.72 -23.56 -12.36
N VAL A 85 20.21 -24.30 -11.37
CA VAL A 85 19.91 -23.99 -9.96
C VAL A 85 20.72 -22.78 -9.47
N PRO A 86 20.31 -22.14 -8.38
CA PRO A 86 21.00 -20.95 -7.84
C PRO A 86 22.50 -21.20 -7.58
N ARG A 87 23.33 -20.27 -8.02
CA ARG A 87 24.77 -20.23 -7.74
C ARG A 87 25.19 -18.80 -7.45
N MET A 88 25.71 -18.56 -6.24
CA MET A 88 26.12 -17.23 -5.78
C MET A 88 27.63 -17.19 -5.52
N PRO A 89 28.35 -16.16 -6.03
CA PRO A 89 29.79 -16.03 -5.78
C PRO A 89 30.06 -15.85 -4.30
N GLY A 90 31.00 -16.61 -3.75
CA GLY A 90 31.40 -16.56 -2.33
C GLY A 90 30.54 -17.44 -1.42
N ILE A 91 29.21 -17.44 -1.56
CA ILE A 91 28.29 -18.25 -0.73
C ILE A 91 28.36 -19.74 -1.12
N GLU A 92 28.67 -20.04 -2.38
CA GLU A 92 28.86 -21.41 -2.87
C GLU A 92 29.87 -22.23 -2.04
N LYS A 93 30.87 -21.53 -1.43
CA LYS A 93 31.90 -22.18 -0.58
C LYS A 93 31.32 -22.71 0.74
N LEU A 94 30.16 -22.21 1.16
CA LEU A 94 29.43 -22.67 2.36
C LEU A 94 28.54 -23.88 2.03
N GLY A 95 28.55 -24.39 0.79
CA GLY A 95 27.69 -25.49 0.35
C GLY A 95 26.25 -25.11 0.06
N ILE A 96 25.88 -23.82 0.18
CA ILE A 96 24.56 -23.28 -0.12
C ILE A 96 24.64 -22.48 -1.41
N PHE A 97 23.65 -22.62 -2.30
CA PHE A 97 23.64 -21.96 -3.61
C PHE A 97 24.92 -22.21 -4.41
N ASN A 98 25.33 -23.47 -4.49
CA ASN A 98 26.57 -23.92 -5.09
C ASN A 98 26.42 -24.46 -6.52
N GLY A 99 25.20 -24.42 -7.09
CA GLY A 99 24.97 -24.93 -8.45
C GLY A 99 24.77 -26.43 -8.56
N PHE A 100 24.74 -27.18 -7.43
CA PHE A 100 24.55 -28.62 -7.42
C PHE A 100 23.07 -28.99 -7.31
N TYR A 101 22.64 -29.95 -8.12
CA TYR A 101 21.32 -30.53 -8.06
C TYR A 101 21.41 -32.05 -8.06
N LYS A 102 20.85 -32.71 -7.06
CA LYS A 102 20.92 -34.18 -6.88
C LYS A 102 22.33 -34.76 -6.95
N GLY A 103 23.31 -34.03 -6.41
CA GLY A 103 24.71 -34.44 -6.37
C GLY A 103 25.54 -34.14 -7.64
N HIS A 104 24.95 -33.55 -8.68
CA HIS A 104 25.61 -33.20 -9.91
C HIS A 104 25.78 -31.68 -10.05
N ASP A 105 26.99 -31.23 -10.40
CA ASP A 105 27.26 -29.84 -10.77
C ASP A 105 26.63 -29.54 -12.13
N GLN A 106 25.52 -28.78 -12.14
CA GLN A 106 24.80 -28.44 -13.35
C GLN A 106 25.60 -27.48 -14.27
N TYR A 107 26.41 -26.62 -13.67
CA TYR A 107 27.24 -25.64 -14.42
C TYR A 107 28.39 -26.35 -15.14
N ALA A 108 29.01 -27.34 -14.47
CA ALA A 108 30.03 -28.17 -15.10
C ALA A 108 29.46 -29.02 -16.23
N ALA A 109 28.29 -29.63 -16.02
CA ALA A 109 27.63 -30.47 -17.03
C ALA A 109 27.25 -29.67 -18.29
N LYS A 110 26.99 -28.37 -18.18
CA LYS A 110 26.64 -27.49 -19.30
C LYS A 110 27.83 -26.67 -19.83
N GLY A 111 29.05 -26.88 -19.32
CA GLY A 111 30.26 -26.19 -19.77
C GLY A 111 30.36 -24.72 -19.38
N VAL A 112 29.57 -24.26 -18.38
CA VAL A 112 29.44 -22.85 -17.97
C VAL A 112 29.91 -22.62 -16.54
N LYS A 113 31.02 -23.23 -16.14
CA LYS A 113 31.54 -23.23 -14.76
C LYS A 113 31.84 -21.84 -14.22
N GLU A 114 32.11 -20.86 -15.05
CA GLU A 114 32.50 -19.49 -14.65
C GLU A 114 31.30 -18.57 -14.44
N LEU A 115 30.09 -19.01 -14.81
CA LEU A 115 28.88 -18.19 -14.70
C LEU A 115 28.21 -18.33 -13.34
N PHE A 116 27.61 -17.24 -12.91
CA PHE A 116 26.85 -17.18 -11.66
C PHE A 116 25.46 -16.65 -11.93
N TYR A 117 24.44 -17.48 -11.67
CA TYR A 117 23.03 -17.11 -11.67
C TYR A 117 22.53 -17.14 -10.23
N TRP A 118 22.38 -15.98 -9.62
CA TRP A 118 22.14 -15.87 -8.16
C TRP A 118 20.87 -16.59 -7.72
N PHE A 119 19.79 -16.46 -8.48
CA PHE A 119 18.53 -17.19 -8.25
C PHE A 119 18.34 -18.38 -9.22
N GLY A 120 19.37 -18.70 -10.00
CA GLY A 120 19.28 -19.67 -11.08
C GLY A 120 18.67 -19.08 -12.35
N THR A 121 18.26 -19.99 -13.25
CA THR A 121 17.61 -19.63 -14.51
C THR A 121 16.25 -20.30 -14.65
N ASP A 122 15.39 -19.74 -15.49
CA ASP A 122 14.12 -20.33 -15.84
C ASP A 122 14.23 -21.42 -16.92
N THR A 123 13.09 -21.95 -17.37
CA THR A 123 13.02 -22.99 -18.40
C THR A 123 13.53 -22.54 -19.77
N GLN A 124 13.70 -21.24 -20.00
CA GLN A 124 14.22 -20.65 -21.22
C GLN A 124 15.67 -20.16 -21.06
N GLY A 125 16.28 -20.40 -19.88
CA GLY A 125 17.64 -19.97 -19.59
C GLY A 125 17.79 -18.46 -19.28
N ARG A 126 16.67 -17.76 -18.96
CA ARG A 126 16.70 -16.36 -18.55
C ARG A 126 17.10 -16.26 -17.08
N ASP A 127 17.87 -15.24 -16.72
CA ASP A 127 18.29 -15.00 -15.34
C ASP A 127 17.11 -14.64 -14.44
N LEU A 128 16.84 -15.49 -13.43
CA LEU A 128 15.73 -15.30 -12.50
C LEU A 128 15.94 -14.10 -11.57
N PHE A 129 17.18 -13.80 -11.17
CA PHE A 129 17.46 -12.65 -10.31
C PHE A 129 17.03 -11.35 -10.98
N THR A 130 17.51 -11.12 -12.19
CA THR A 130 17.14 -9.95 -12.99
C THR A 130 15.63 -9.89 -13.24
N ARG A 131 15.00 -11.03 -13.56
CA ARG A 131 13.57 -11.13 -13.81
C ARG A 131 12.73 -10.84 -12.56
N VAL A 132 13.14 -11.29 -11.39
CA VAL A 132 12.43 -11.04 -10.13
C VAL A 132 12.43 -9.54 -9.80
N TRP A 133 13.59 -8.87 -9.93
CA TRP A 133 13.65 -7.44 -9.62
C TRP A 133 12.96 -6.56 -10.66
N GLU A 134 13.09 -6.90 -11.95
CA GLU A 134 12.33 -6.22 -13.01
C GLU A 134 10.82 -6.46 -12.83
N GLY A 135 10.43 -7.69 -12.52
CA GLY A 135 9.05 -8.05 -12.22
C GLY A 135 8.49 -7.30 -11.01
N THR A 136 9.28 -7.16 -9.95
CA THR A 136 8.95 -6.35 -8.77
C THR A 136 8.70 -4.90 -9.16
N ARG A 137 9.56 -4.32 -9.99
CA ARG A 137 9.42 -2.96 -10.49
C ARG A 137 8.13 -2.77 -11.28
N ILE A 138 7.81 -3.71 -12.19
CA ILE A 138 6.58 -3.67 -12.98
C ILE A 138 5.35 -3.81 -12.10
N SER A 139 5.31 -4.79 -11.18
CA SER A 139 4.19 -4.97 -10.24
C SER A 139 3.98 -3.74 -9.34
N LEU A 140 5.06 -3.09 -8.87
CA LEU A 140 4.98 -1.85 -8.09
C LEU A 140 4.42 -0.69 -8.92
N ILE A 141 4.85 -0.52 -10.16
CA ILE A 141 4.35 0.55 -11.05
C ILE A 141 2.84 0.36 -11.29
N ILE A 142 2.40 -0.86 -11.60
CA ILE A 142 0.98 -1.16 -11.81
C ILE A 142 0.18 -0.84 -10.57
N ALA A 143 0.59 -1.35 -9.41
CA ALA A 143 -0.13 -1.18 -8.15
C ALA A 143 -0.19 0.28 -7.71
N LEU A 144 0.93 1.01 -7.74
CA LEU A 144 0.96 2.42 -7.36
C LEU A 144 0.10 3.26 -8.29
N THR A 145 0.17 3.03 -9.61
CA THR A 145 -0.65 3.77 -10.58
C THR A 145 -2.14 3.48 -10.36
N ALA A 146 -2.53 2.21 -10.18
CA ALA A 146 -3.90 1.83 -9.91
C ALA A 146 -4.41 2.49 -8.61
N VAL A 147 -3.65 2.41 -7.52
CA VAL A 147 -4.04 3.00 -6.23
C VAL A 147 -4.15 4.51 -6.29
N LEU A 148 -3.25 5.22 -6.99
CA LEU A 148 -3.35 6.66 -7.17
C LEU A 148 -4.66 7.05 -7.89
N ILE A 149 -5.03 6.31 -8.93
CA ILE A 149 -6.27 6.53 -9.67
C ILE A 149 -7.47 6.23 -8.78
N ASP A 150 -7.45 5.10 -8.06
CA ASP A 150 -8.52 4.68 -7.14
C ASP A 150 -8.74 5.70 -6.03
N VAL A 151 -7.66 6.23 -5.46
CA VAL A 151 -7.72 7.28 -4.43
C VAL A 151 -8.35 8.53 -5.01
N PHE A 152 -7.88 8.99 -6.18
CA PHE A 152 -8.38 10.22 -6.78
C PHE A 152 -9.88 10.10 -7.15
N ILE A 153 -10.27 9.07 -7.88
CA ILE A 153 -11.66 8.85 -8.31
C ILE A 153 -12.54 8.57 -7.09
N GLY A 154 -12.12 7.65 -6.20
CA GLY A 154 -12.90 7.27 -5.04
C GLY A 154 -13.08 8.41 -4.05
N MET A 155 -12.04 9.21 -3.81
CA MET A 155 -12.12 10.38 -2.95
C MET A 155 -13.12 11.40 -3.50
N VAL A 156 -13.02 11.80 -4.78
CA VAL A 156 -13.94 12.76 -5.39
C VAL A 156 -15.37 12.24 -5.38
N TYR A 157 -15.56 10.97 -5.75
CA TYR A 157 -16.87 10.32 -5.72
C TYR A 157 -17.47 10.28 -4.32
N GLY A 158 -16.70 9.87 -3.33
CA GLY A 158 -17.12 9.81 -1.94
C GLY A 158 -17.42 11.18 -1.32
N LEU A 159 -16.60 12.21 -1.65
CA LEU A 159 -16.84 13.60 -1.23
C LEU A 159 -18.18 14.10 -1.75
N VAL A 160 -18.44 13.97 -3.05
CA VAL A 160 -19.69 14.41 -3.67
C VAL A 160 -20.89 13.67 -3.11
N SER A 161 -20.84 12.34 -3.08
CA SER A 161 -21.90 11.47 -2.56
C SER A 161 -22.23 11.79 -1.10
N GLY A 162 -21.22 11.85 -0.23
CA GLY A 162 -21.39 12.12 1.21
C GLY A 162 -21.89 13.52 1.51
N TYR A 163 -21.38 14.54 0.81
CA TYR A 163 -21.73 15.93 1.07
C TYR A 163 -23.16 16.26 0.63
N PHE A 164 -23.51 16.00 -0.63
CA PHE A 164 -24.85 16.32 -1.14
C PHE A 164 -25.93 15.41 -0.54
N GLY A 165 -25.64 14.13 -0.33
CA GLY A 165 -26.60 13.20 0.30
C GLY A 165 -27.88 12.97 -0.51
N GLY A 166 -28.94 12.50 0.14
CA GLY A 166 -30.26 12.36 -0.44
C GLY A 166 -30.31 11.58 -1.76
N LYS A 167 -30.95 12.13 -2.79
CA LYS A 167 -31.10 11.48 -4.10
C LYS A 167 -29.76 11.34 -4.84
N VAL A 168 -28.83 12.32 -4.69
CA VAL A 168 -27.50 12.26 -5.30
C VAL A 168 -26.72 11.07 -4.75
N ASP A 169 -26.66 10.95 -3.45
CA ASP A 169 -26.00 9.82 -2.78
C ASP A 169 -26.64 8.48 -3.19
N MET A 170 -27.96 8.41 -3.15
CA MET A 170 -28.68 7.18 -3.55
C MET A 170 -28.33 6.71 -4.95
N VAL A 171 -28.32 7.60 -5.94
CA VAL A 171 -28.00 7.27 -7.33
C VAL A 171 -26.53 6.86 -7.46
N MET A 172 -25.62 7.65 -6.85
CA MET A 172 -24.19 7.37 -6.89
C MET A 172 -23.87 6.01 -6.23
N GLN A 173 -24.43 5.72 -5.06
CA GLN A 173 -24.24 4.41 -4.42
C GLN A 173 -24.81 3.27 -5.28
N ARG A 174 -25.96 3.45 -5.96
CA ARG A 174 -26.51 2.43 -6.85
C ARG A 174 -25.58 2.12 -8.03
N ILE A 175 -24.96 3.15 -8.62
CA ILE A 175 -23.95 2.95 -9.68
C ILE A 175 -22.75 2.18 -9.14
N ALA A 176 -22.23 2.56 -7.97
CA ALA A 176 -21.11 1.87 -7.34
C ALA A 176 -21.44 0.41 -7.00
N GLU A 177 -22.67 0.12 -6.54
CA GLU A 177 -23.13 -1.24 -6.23
C GLU A 177 -23.19 -2.12 -7.50
N ILE A 178 -23.75 -1.58 -8.61
CA ILE A 178 -23.83 -2.31 -9.89
C ILE A 178 -22.40 -2.67 -10.37
N LEU A 179 -21.48 -1.70 -10.35
CA LEU A 179 -20.10 -1.94 -10.76
C LEU A 179 -19.38 -2.93 -9.83
N ASN A 180 -19.59 -2.83 -8.52
CA ASN A 180 -18.98 -3.73 -7.54
C ASN A 180 -19.56 -5.17 -7.62
N GLY A 181 -20.74 -5.33 -8.21
CA GLY A 181 -21.34 -6.65 -8.46
C GLY A 181 -20.68 -7.43 -9.60
N ILE A 182 -19.86 -6.77 -10.43
CA ILE A 182 -19.17 -7.42 -11.54
C ILE A 182 -17.84 -7.98 -11.02
N PRO A 183 -17.59 -9.31 -11.11
CA PRO A 183 -16.31 -9.88 -10.71
C PRO A 183 -15.16 -9.27 -11.52
N THR A 184 -14.10 -8.84 -10.83
CA THR A 184 -12.91 -8.21 -11.45
C THR A 184 -12.32 -9.08 -12.56
N LEU A 185 -12.33 -10.40 -12.38
CA LEU A 185 -11.85 -11.36 -13.38
C LEU A 185 -12.61 -11.24 -14.71
N VAL A 186 -13.93 -11.03 -14.64
CA VAL A 186 -14.78 -10.85 -15.84
C VAL A 186 -14.42 -9.55 -16.53
N VAL A 187 -14.25 -8.46 -15.77
CA VAL A 187 -13.84 -7.16 -16.32
C VAL A 187 -12.52 -7.26 -17.06
N VAL A 188 -11.52 -7.90 -16.44
CA VAL A 188 -10.18 -8.09 -17.04
C VAL A 188 -10.27 -8.92 -18.31
N THR A 189 -11.04 -10.01 -18.30
CA THR A 189 -11.20 -10.88 -19.46
C THR A 189 -11.84 -10.15 -20.63
N LEU A 190 -12.91 -9.38 -20.38
CA LEU A 190 -13.58 -8.58 -21.41
C LEU A 190 -12.67 -7.48 -21.97
N LEU A 191 -11.91 -6.80 -21.10
CA LEU A 191 -10.93 -5.80 -21.54
C LEU A 191 -9.81 -6.41 -22.37
N GLY A 192 -9.35 -7.62 -22.02
CA GLY A 192 -8.34 -8.36 -22.76
C GLY A 192 -8.76 -8.75 -24.19
N LEU A 193 -10.06 -8.77 -24.49
CA LEU A 193 -10.57 -8.97 -25.86
C LEU A 193 -10.44 -7.70 -26.72
N VAL A 194 -10.43 -6.52 -26.10
CA VAL A 194 -10.46 -5.22 -26.79
C VAL A 194 -9.09 -4.54 -26.75
N LEU A 195 -8.40 -4.65 -25.63
CA LEU A 195 -7.10 -4.03 -25.40
C LEU A 195 -5.97 -5.04 -25.57
N PRO A 196 -4.81 -4.63 -26.10
CA PRO A 196 -3.64 -5.51 -26.16
C PRO A 196 -3.21 -5.90 -24.75
N ALA A 197 -2.80 -7.16 -24.57
CA ALA A 197 -2.28 -7.64 -23.29
C ALA A 197 -1.07 -6.80 -22.85
N GLY A 198 -1.08 -6.33 -21.59
CA GLY A 198 -0.01 -5.49 -21.06
C GLY A 198 -0.38 -4.73 -19.80
N ILE A 199 0.56 -3.93 -19.35
CA ILE A 199 0.45 -3.10 -18.14
C ILE A 199 -0.81 -2.21 -18.18
N THR A 200 -1.05 -1.58 -19.33
CA THR A 200 -2.16 -0.66 -19.53
C THR A 200 -3.52 -1.33 -19.33
N SER A 201 -3.71 -2.54 -19.89
CA SER A 201 -4.97 -3.28 -19.75
C SER A 201 -5.27 -3.65 -18.30
N ILE A 202 -4.24 -4.03 -17.53
CA ILE A 202 -4.37 -4.35 -16.11
C ILE A 202 -4.75 -3.09 -15.31
N ILE A 203 -4.07 -1.97 -15.56
CA ILE A 203 -4.38 -0.70 -14.88
C ILE A 203 -5.82 -0.28 -15.16
N PHE A 204 -6.29 -0.34 -16.42
CA PHE A 204 -7.67 -0.04 -16.74
C PHE A 204 -8.67 -0.98 -16.07
N ALA A 205 -8.34 -2.26 -16.00
CA ALA A 205 -9.21 -3.24 -15.33
C ALA A 205 -9.32 -2.97 -13.83
N LEU A 206 -8.21 -2.68 -13.15
CA LEU A 206 -8.20 -2.30 -11.75
C LEU A 206 -8.94 -0.98 -11.52
N MET A 207 -8.79 -0.01 -12.43
CA MET A 207 -9.43 1.29 -12.35
C MET A 207 -10.96 1.24 -12.42
N ILE A 208 -11.57 0.23 -13.06
CA ILE A 208 -13.04 0.17 -13.19
C ILE A 208 -13.70 -0.12 -11.84
N THR A 209 -13.11 -0.95 -11.00
CA THR A 209 -13.74 -1.41 -9.75
C THR A 209 -13.00 -1.00 -8.49
N GLY A 210 -11.71 -0.68 -8.56
CA GLY A 210 -10.84 -0.44 -7.41
C GLY A 210 -11.25 0.78 -6.56
N TRP A 211 -11.66 1.87 -7.23
CA TRP A 211 -12.03 3.13 -6.57
C TRP A 211 -13.25 3.04 -5.64
N ILE A 212 -14.11 2.00 -5.80
CA ILE A 212 -15.36 1.87 -5.05
C ILE A 212 -15.11 1.74 -3.55
N GLY A 213 -14.09 0.97 -3.15
CA GLY A 213 -13.69 0.84 -1.75
C GLY A 213 -13.32 2.18 -1.13
N MET A 214 -12.47 2.95 -1.83
CA MET A 214 -12.04 4.27 -1.39
C MET A 214 -13.22 5.26 -1.33
N SER A 215 -14.15 5.20 -2.28
CA SER A 215 -15.32 6.08 -2.28
C SER A 215 -16.22 5.89 -1.06
N ARG A 216 -16.41 4.64 -0.62
CA ARG A 216 -17.18 4.32 0.59
C ARG A 216 -16.52 4.88 1.84
N ILE A 217 -15.21 4.79 1.93
CA ILE A 217 -14.44 5.33 3.06
C ILE A 217 -14.53 6.86 3.08
N ALA A 218 -14.26 7.51 1.96
CA ALA A 218 -14.36 8.96 1.84
C ALA A 218 -15.78 9.44 2.19
N ARG A 219 -16.82 8.79 1.64
CA ARG A 219 -18.22 9.09 1.95
C ARG A 219 -18.52 8.97 3.45
N ALA A 220 -18.08 7.89 4.10
CA ALA A 220 -18.31 7.68 5.53
C ALA A 220 -17.67 8.79 6.39
N GLN A 221 -16.47 9.23 6.04
CA GLN A 221 -15.79 10.34 6.72
C GLN A 221 -16.52 11.67 6.51
N VAL A 222 -17.00 11.93 5.28
CA VAL A 222 -17.78 13.13 4.99
C VAL A 222 -19.09 13.16 5.77
N LEU A 223 -19.83 12.03 5.83
CA LEU A 223 -21.07 11.93 6.58
C LEU A 223 -20.85 12.22 8.07
N LYS A 224 -19.72 11.79 8.64
CA LYS A 224 -19.35 12.09 10.02
C LYS A 224 -19.04 13.58 10.26
N LEU A 225 -18.36 14.21 9.31
CA LEU A 225 -17.89 15.59 9.46
C LEU A 225 -18.93 16.65 9.09
N LYS A 226 -19.82 16.38 8.13
CA LYS A 226 -20.77 17.38 7.62
C LYS A 226 -21.74 17.92 8.66
N GLU A 227 -21.94 17.20 9.78
CA GLU A 227 -22.81 17.56 10.90
C GLU A 227 -22.02 18.25 12.04
N SER A 228 -20.70 18.43 11.88
CA SER A 228 -19.87 19.10 12.87
C SER A 228 -20.15 20.61 12.92
N GLU A 229 -19.99 21.19 14.10
CA GLU A 229 -20.30 22.59 14.37
C GLU A 229 -19.54 23.56 13.45
N PHE A 230 -18.26 23.29 13.15
CA PHE A 230 -17.45 24.15 12.29
C PHE A 230 -17.93 24.14 10.82
N ILE A 231 -18.46 23.02 10.32
CA ILE A 231 -19.07 22.96 8.98
C ILE A 231 -20.39 23.70 8.95
N LEU A 232 -21.21 23.57 10.01
CA LEU A 232 -22.46 24.31 10.14
C LEU A 232 -22.20 25.81 10.24
N ALA A 233 -21.16 26.23 10.97
CA ALA A 233 -20.74 27.64 11.04
C ALA A 233 -20.32 28.17 9.66
N SER A 234 -19.51 27.41 8.90
CA SER A 234 -19.11 27.80 7.53
C SER A 234 -20.33 27.99 6.62
N LYS A 235 -21.34 27.09 6.72
CA LYS A 235 -22.60 27.20 5.97
C LYS A 235 -23.39 28.45 6.36
N THR A 236 -23.50 28.74 7.66
CA THR A 236 -24.23 29.90 8.19
C THR A 236 -23.58 31.21 7.76
N LEU A 237 -22.25 31.22 7.64
CA LEU A 237 -21.48 32.36 7.11
C LEU A 237 -21.58 32.52 5.58
N GLY A 238 -22.33 31.65 4.89
CA GLY A 238 -22.57 31.72 3.46
C GLY A 238 -21.45 31.17 2.59
N ALA A 239 -20.58 30.27 3.12
CA ALA A 239 -19.57 29.61 2.33
C ALA A 239 -20.22 28.74 1.24
N LYS A 240 -19.66 28.75 0.02
CA LYS A 240 -20.14 27.92 -1.10
C LYS A 240 -19.81 26.47 -0.83
N ASP A 241 -20.67 25.55 -1.27
CA ASP A 241 -20.51 24.08 -1.10
C ASP A 241 -19.12 23.61 -1.54
N PHE A 242 -18.63 24.10 -2.67
CA PHE A 242 -17.30 23.74 -3.17
C PHE A 242 -16.18 24.16 -2.21
N ALA A 243 -16.30 25.34 -1.61
CA ALA A 243 -15.33 25.82 -0.62
C ALA A 243 -15.35 24.95 0.65
N ILE A 244 -16.54 24.58 1.12
CA ILE A 244 -16.71 23.69 2.28
C ILE A 244 -16.06 22.33 1.99
N ILE A 245 -16.35 21.70 0.84
CA ILE A 245 -15.78 20.42 0.47
C ILE A 245 -14.25 20.47 0.45
N PHE A 246 -13.66 21.44 -0.27
CA PHE A 246 -12.21 21.44 -0.51
C PHE A 246 -11.38 22.13 0.58
N LYS A 247 -11.93 23.09 1.32
CA LYS A 247 -11.20 23.82 2.36
C LYS A 247 -11.46 23.29 3.77
N ASP A 248 -12.68 22.82 4.03
CA ASP A 248 -13.07 22.41 5.37
C ASP A 248 -13.11 20.87 5.53
N ILE A 249 -13.71 20.13 4.58
CA ILE A 249 -13.87 18.68 4.70
C ILE A 249 -12.61 17.93 4.25
N LEU A 250 -12.15 18.18 3.03
CA LEU A 250 -11.06 17.41 2.43
C LEU A 250 -9.77 17.41 3.28
N PRO A 251 -9.28 18.54 3.81
CA PRO A 251 -8.09 18.52 4.66
C PRO A 251 -8.24 17.66 5.92
N ASN A 252 -9.46 17.64 6.49
CA ASN A 252 -9.76 16.88 7.70
C ASN A 252 -9.83 15.36 7.48
N ILE A 253 -10.22 14.90 6.28
CA ILE A 253 -10.26 13.47 5.97
C ILE A 253 -9.00 12.98 5.27
N PHE A 254 -8.10 13.88 4.85
CA PHE A 254 -6.94 13.56 4.02
C PHE A 254 -6.01 12.53 4.66
N CYS A 255 -5.76 12.66 5.98
CA CYS A 255 -4.96 11.70 6.72
C CYS A 255 -5.57 10.29 6.67
N GLN A 256 -6.90 10.17 6.82
CA GLN A 256 -7.59 8.89 6.75
C GLN A 256 -7.51 8.28 5.35
N ILE A 257 -7.60 9.10 4.32
CA ILE A 257 -7.46 8.64 2.92
C ILE A 257 -6.04 8.13 2.66
N ILE A 258 -5.00 8.83 3.15
CA ILE A 258 -3.61 8.36 3.04
C ILE A 258 -3.43 7.00 3.70
N ILE A 259 -3.91 6.82 4.94
CA ILE A 259 -3.80 5.56 5.65
C ILE A 259 -4.44 4.44 4.84
N MET A 260 -5.66 4.66 4.34
CA MET A 260 -6.38 3.66 3.56
C MET A 260 -5.73 3.37 2.20
N SER A 261 -5.10 4.38 1.58
CA SER A 261 -4.33 4.15 0.34
C SER A 261 -3.13 3.23 0.56
N MET A 262 -2.48 3.30 1.73
CA MET A 262 -1.37 2.40 2.07
C MET A 262 -1.82 0.95 2.17
N PHE A 263 -3.02 0.67 2.69
CA PHE A 263 -3.62 -0.68 2.68
C PHE A 263 -4.08 -1.14 1.29
N SER A 264 -4.40 -0.20 0.40
CA SER A 264 -4.80 -0.52 -0.98
C SER A 264 -3.63 -1.00 -1.84
N ILE A 265 -2.38 -0.57 -1.54
CA ILE A 265 -1.20 -0.96 -2.31
C ILE A 265 -0.97 -2.49 -2.29
N PRO A 266 -0.86 -3.18 -1.14
CA PRO A 266 -0.68 -4.63 -1.12
C PRO A 266 -1.86 -5.38 -1.78
N ASN A 267 -3.09 -4.87 -1.66
CA ASN A 267 -4.24 -5.44 -2.36
C ASN A 267 -4.11 -5.34 -3.89
N ALA A 268 -3.66 -4.20 -4.40
CA ALA A 268 -3.43 -4.00 -5.83
C ALA A 268 -2.30 -4.89 -6.36
N ILE A 269 -1.19 -5.02 -5.60
CA ILE A 269 -0.08 -5.92 -5.92
C ILE A 269 -0.57 -7.38 -5.97
N PHE A 270 -1.35 -7.80 -4.98
CA PHE A 270 -1.90 -9.15 -4.94
C PHE A 270 -2.84 -9.41 -6.12
N THR A 271 -3.72 -8.46 -6.43
CA THR A 271 -4.67 -8.58 -7.54
C THR A 271 -3.93 -8.66 -8.89
N GLU A 272 -2.91 -7.82 -9.11
CA GLU A 272 -2.04 -7.90 -10.29
C GLU A 272 -1.37 -9.27 -10.39
N ALA A 273 -0.76 -9.73 -9.28
CA ALA A 273 -0.07 -11.00 -9.23
C ALA A 273 -1.03 -12.17 -9.50
N PHE A 274 -2.24 -12.14 -8.95
CA PHE A 274 -3.27 -13.13 -9.21
C PHE A 274 -3.71 -13.15 -10.67
N LEU A 275 -3.99 -11.98 -11.26
CA LEU A 275 -4.36 -11.87 -12.67
C LEU A 275 -3.26 -12.38 -13.60
N SER A 276 -2.03 -12.02 -13.31
CA SER A 276 -0.85 -12.50 -14.05
C SER A 276 -0.63 -14.01 -13.88
N PHE A 277 -0.87 -14.54 -12.67
CA PHE A 277 -0.81 -15.99 -12.40
C PHE A 277 -1.83 -16.77 -13.23
N VAL A 278 -3.05 -16.28 -13.35
CA VAL A 278 -4.12 -16.92 -14.15
C VAL A 278 -3.91 -16.75 -15.67
N GLY A 279 -2.93 -15.93 -16.08
CA GLY A 279 -2.62 -15.67 -17.49
C GLY A 279 -3.36 -14.50 -18.11
N LEU A 280 -4.06 -13.70 -17.30
CA LEU A 280 -4.76 -12.48 -17.72
C LEU A 280 -3.95 -11.21 -17.43
N GLY A 281 -2.69 -11.35 -17.06
CA GLY A 281 -1.81 -10.28 -16.67
C GLY A 281 -0.89 -9.79 -17.79
N VAL A 282 0.36 -9.47 -17.41
CA VAL A 282 1.40 -9.07 -18.35
C VAL A 282 1.82 -10.25 -19.23
N PRO A 283 2.11 -10.01 -20.53
CA PRO A 283 2.55 -11.07 -21.43
C PRO A 283 3.89 -11.69 -20.95
N ALA A 284 4.13 -12.95 -21.32
CA ALA A 284 5.30 -13.72 -20.90
C ALA A 284 6.65 -13.10 -21.35
N SER A 285 6.64 -12.18 -22.31
CA SER A 285 7.81 -11.38 -22.73
C SER A 285 8.22 -10.33 -21.70
N MET A 286 7.29 -9.94 -20.80
CA MET A 286 7.55 -9.06 -19.67
C MET A 286 7.58 -9.89 -18.39
N ALA A 287 8.35 -9.45 -17.40
CA ALA A 287 8.35 -10.06 -16.09
C ALA A 287 7.39 -9.28 -15.17
N SER A 288 6.52 -9.99 -14.43
CA SER A 288 5.88 -9.48 -13.20
C SER A 288 6.01 -10.55 -12.14
N LEU A 289 5.82 -10.20 -10.86
CA LEU A 289 5.88 -11.21 -9.80
C LEU A 289 4.87 -12.33 -10.03
N GLY A 290 3.64 -11.99 -10.46
CA GLY A 290 2.61 -12.97 -10.74
C GLY A 290 2.92 -13.88 -11.94
N SER A 291 3.48 -13.34 -13.04
CA SER A 291 3.88 -14.16 -14.18
C SER A 291 5.03 -15.11 -13.84
N LEU A 292 6.00 -14.66 -13.02
CA LEU A 292 7.10 -15.51 -12.53
C LEU A 292 6.59 -16.62 -11.61
N ILE A 293 5.62 -16.33 -10.75
CA ILE A 293 4.97 -17.34 -9.90
C ILE A 293 4.24 -18.37 -10.77
N SER A 294 3.53 -17.93 -11.81
CA SER A 294 2.85 -18.85 -12.75
C SER A 294 3.83 -19.76 -13.51
N GLU A 295 4.93 -19.19 -14.00
CA GLU A 295 6.00 -19.97 -14.67
C GLU A 295 6.66 -20.94 -13.69
N GLY A 296 7.03 -20.47 -12.49
CA GLY A 296 7.67 -21.28 -11.46
C GLY A 296 6.79 -22.40 -10.92
N TYR A 297 5.47 -22.17 -10.81
CA TYR A 297 4.50 -23.18 -10.38
C TYR A 297 4.49 -24.43 -11.30
N LYS A 298 4.61 -24.22 -12.61
CA LYS A 298 4.67 -25.33 -13.59
C LYS A 298 5.89 -26.22 -13.41
N SER A 299 6.95 -25.69 -12.82
CA SER A 299 8.23 -26.37 -12.61
C SER A 299 8.50 -26.74 -11.15
N LEU A 300 7.53 -26.55 -10.25
CA LEU A 300 7.69 -26.65 -8.79
C LEU A 300 8.26 -27.98 -8.33
N THR A 301 7.80 -29.09 -8.90
CA THR A 301 8.21 -30.45 -8.51
C THR A 301 9.67 -30.76 -8.82
N ILE A 302 10.25 -30.08 -9.82
CA ILE A 302 11.63 -30.32 -10.28
C ILE A 302 12.54 -29.16 -9.86
N TYR A 303 12.12 -27.93 -10.07
CA TYR A 303 12.91 -26.73 -9.84
C TYR A 303 12.20 -25.72 -8.91
N PRO A 304 12.08 -26.02 -7.62
CA PRO A 304 11.32 -25.17 -6.67
C PRO A 304 11.86 -23.76 -6.54
N HIS A 305 13.16 -23.52 -6.78
CA HIS A 305 13.78 -22.21 -6.72
C HIS A 305 13.14 -21.20 -7.68
N MET A 306 12.59 -21.67 -8.82
CA MET A 306 11.91 -20.79 -9.79
C MET A 306 10.65 -20.14 -9.20
N LEU A 307 9.91 -20.87 -8.36
CA LEU A 307 8.73 -20.36 -7.69
C LEU A 307 9.09 -19.51 -6.46
N PHE A 308 9.94 -20.05 -5.59
CA PHE A 308 10.20 -19.45 -4.29
C PHE A 308 10.89 -18.10 -4.38
N SER A 309 11.72 -17.84 -5.39
CA SER A 309 12.36 -16.54 -5.60
C SER A 309 11.34 -15.40 -5.73
N ALA A 310 10.28 -15.57 -6.53
CA ALA A 310 9.24 -14.56 -6.72
C ALA A 310 8.24 -14.52 -5.55
N VAL A 311 7.86 -15.69 -4.99
CA VAL A 311 6.92 -15.78 -3.86
C VAL A 311 7.47 -15.09 -2.61
N ILE A 312 8.74 -15.29 -2.29
CA ILE A 312 9.37 -14.67 -1.11
C ILE A 312 9.34 -13.13 -1.25
N VAL A 313 9.70 -12.60 -2.41
CA VAL A 313 9.68 -11.14 -2.65
C VAL A 313 8.26 -10.59 -2.56
N LEU A 314 7.28 -11.27 -3.16
CA LEU A 314 5.87 -10.88 -3.07
C LEU A 314 5.37 -10.89 -1.63
N ALA A 315 5.65 -11.95 -0.87
CA ALA A 315 5.22 -12.09 0.53
C ALA A 315 5.87 -11.00 1.43
N LEU A 316 7.17 -10.76 1.27
CA LEU A 316 7.87 -9.71 2.00
C LEU A 316 7.30 -8.32 1.67
N LEU A 317 7.00 -8.07 0.41
CA LEU A 317 6.45 -6.80 -0.05
C LEU A 317 5.07 -6.55 0.55
N MET A 318 4.17 -7.55 0.49
CA MET A 318 2.83 -7.45 1.08
C MET A 318 2.89 -7.27 2.61
N LEU A 319 3.70 -8.07 3.30
CA LEU A 319 3.87 -7.96 4.75
C LEU A 319 4.39 -6.58 5.14
N SER A 320 5.39 -6.10 4.43
CA SER A 320 6.04 -4.82 4.73
C SER A 320 5.11 -3.63 4.52
N PHE A 321 4.31 -3.63 3.45
CA PHE A 321 3.30 -2.59 3.23
C PHE A 321 2.21 -2.61 4.29
N ASN A 322 1.76 -3.79 4.75
CA ASN A 322 0.79 -3.89 5.84
C ASN A 322 1.37 -3.35 7.15
N LEU A 323 2.58 -3.75 7.53
CA LEU A 323 3.25 -3.24 8.74
C LEU A 323 3.46 -1.71 8.68
N PHE A 324 3.81 -1.20 7.51
CA PHE A 324 3.97 0.23 7.28
C PHE A 324 2.65 0.97 7.41
N ALA A 325 1.57 0.45 6.81
CA ALA A 325 0.23 1.02 6.88
C ALA A 325 -0.33 1.03 8.31
N ASP A 326 -0.16 -0.05 9.07
CA ASP A 326 -0.53 -0.13 10.48
C ASP A 326 0.21 0.91 11.32
N GLY A 327 1.52 1.03 11.13
CA GLY A 327 2.31 2.03 11.84
C GLY A 327 1.98 3.47 11.46
N LEU A 328 1.62 3.71 10.22
CA LEU A 328 1.14 5.01 9.78
C LEU A 328 -0.22 5.34 10.42
N ARG A 329 -1.12 4.36 10.49
CA ARG A 329 -2.41 4.48 11.18
C ARG A 329 -2.22 4.83 12.65
N ASP A 330 -1.36 4.10 13.35
CA ASP A 330 -1.07 4.36 14.77
C ASP A 330 -0.47 5.76 14.97
N ALA A 331 0.42 6.19 14.07
CA ALA A 331 1.07 7.50 14.16
C ALA A 331 0.09 8.68 13.95
N PHE A 332 -0.96 8.48 13.17
CA PHE A 332 -2.00 9.48 12.94
C PHE A 332 -3.12 9.45 13.99
N ASP A 333 -3.20 8.42 14.86
CA ASP A 333 -4.26 8.33 15.87
C ASP A 333 -4.00 9.34 17.02
N PRO A 334 -4.92 10.32 17.24
CA PRO A 334 -4.73 11.33 18.30
C PRO A 334 -4.81 10.74 19.72
N LYS A 335 -5.39 9.55 19.91
CA LYS A 335 -5.49 8.90 21.23
C LYS A 335 -4.12 8.47 21.78
N MET A 336 -3.13 8.25 20.93
CA MET A 336 -1.76 7.93 21.34
C MET A 336 -1.02 9.12 22.02
N LYS A 337 -1.58 10.33 21.96
CA LYS A 337 -1.01 11.50 22.66
C LYS A 337 -1.31 11.52 24.16
N GLN A 338 -2.23 10.67 24.65
CA GLN A 338 -2.70 10.68 26.04
C GLN A 338 -2.11 9.55 26.91
N MET A 339 -1.29 8.68 26.31
CA MET A 339 -0.49 7.66 27.01
C MET A 339 0.99 8.06 27.04
#